data_c87e4b17511bc9dea3a32d789486fed9
#
_entry.id   c87e4b17511bc9dea3a32d789486fed9
#
_cell.length_a   1.000
_cell.length_b   1.000
_cell.length_c   1.000
_cell.angle_alpha   90.00
_cell.angle_beta   90.00
_cell.angle_gamma   90.00
#
_symmetry.space_group_name_H-M   'P 1'
#
loop_
_entity.id
_entity.type
_entity.pdbx_description
1 polymer ?
#
loop_
_entity_poly.entity_id
_entity_poly.type
_entity_poly.pdbx_seq_one_letter_code
_entity_poly.pdbx_strand_id
1 'polypeptide(L)'
;WLVPLIIGFDSRDVPWSAGNPYLRLVGYGLVDTYDGSIQLIKHGDDFFTNMFMAHYSDKVIDMPAWLEEQVRYPQELFNWRTEMYNIYHVTDVDIFIQANEFYEIPRGLDTYYIEAKPPGFEEPEFVGLLSLELRGSQGRNLAGYMVVENDKPNLGNMQFYEVPIESETKLLGPTSVREALDRDPDFAQLKTLLRNPRIGDNILYQVGQHDTYFIPVYTAGAGGVVAQLGTIAAVGAAFTGEYYVGLGDTQQAAFEAYLQKLSGVTTGTAITTAGGVVLDKPGRIDTVLSIFEDTGVRLITPTSIQIPLSFSIGDIAFYSKGDLEPTTELIMQLINEAGTDKRILMWEDEDILNFGYLKMVDNVSELHYISIEVGK
;
A
#
# COMPACT_ATOMS: atom_id res chain seq x y z
N TRP A 1 -10.10 15.57 -27.56
CA TRP A 1 -9.06 15.89 -26.60
C TRP A 1 -9.63 16.65 -25.41
N LEU A 2 -9.23 16.25 -24.19
CA LEU A 2 -9.49 16.99 -22.98
C LEU A 2 -8.19 17.63 -22.51
N VAL A 3 -8.15 18.96 -22.41
CA VAL A 3 -6.95 19.73 -22.09
C VAL A 3 -7.18 20.50 -20.80
N PRO A 4 -6.41 20.27 -19.72
CA PRO A 4 -6.55 21.07 -18.50
C PRO A 4 -6.15 22.53 -18.75
N LEU A 5 -6.95 23.45 -18.22
CA LEU A 5 -6.72 24.89 -18.30
C LEU A 5 -6.22 25.37 -16.95
N ILE A 6 -4.97 25.83 -16.92
CA ILE A 6 -4.28 26.24 -15.71
C ILE A 6 -3.90 27.72 -15.83
N ILE A 7 -4.27 28.53 -14.84
CA ILE A 7 -3.74 29.88 -14.68
C ILE A 7 -2.48 29.80 -13.81
N GLY A 8 -1.40 30.45 -14.28
CA GLY A 8 -0.15 30.55 -13.55
C GLY A 8 0.18 32.01 -13.22
N PHE A 9 0.69 32.24 -12.02
CA PHE A 9 1.30 33.51 -11.62
C PHE A 9 2.79 33.30 -11.43
N ASP A 10 3.59 34.28 -11.86
CA ASP A 10 5.04 34.22 -11.70
C ASP A 10 5.43 34.19 -10.21
N SER A 11 6.47 33.44 -9.87
CA SER A 11 6.98 33.34 -8.50
C SER A 11 7.37 34.71 -7.88
N ARG A 12 7.68 35.70 -8.70
CA ARG A 12 7.94 37.06 -8.25
C ARG A 12 6.71 37.77 -7.72
N ASP A 13 5.52 37.38 -8.17
CA ASP A 13 4.25 37.95 -7.77
C ASP A 13 3.65 37.23 -6.54
N VAL A 14 4.24 36.10 -6.15
CA VAL A 14 3.83 35.29 -5.00
C VAL A 14 5.04 34.89 -4.15
N PRO A 15 5.50 35.79 -3.26
CA PRO A 15 6.78 35.68 -2.57
C PRO A 15 6.90 34.42 -1.67
N TRP A 16 5.79 33.79 -1.28
CA TRP A 16 5.78 32.56 -0.49
C TRP A 16 5.92 31.28 -1.32
N SER A 17 6.06 31.39 -2.63
CA SER A 17 6.10 30.21 -3.52
C SER A 17 7.44 29.49 -3.57
N ALA A 18 8.43 29.92 -2.78
CA ALA A 18 9.79 29.37 -2.77
C ALA A 18 10.42 29.25 -4.18
N GLY A 19 10.10 30.18 -5.08
CA GLY A 19 10.59 30.18 -6.45
C GLY A 19 9.72 29.44 -7.47
N ASN A 20 8.67 28.74 -7.01
CA ASN A 20 7.71 28.09 -7.88
C ASN A 20 6.56 29.02 -8.27
N PRO A 21 5.98 28.92 -9.49
CA PRO A 21 4.82 29.70 -9.86
C PRO A 21 3.60 29.23 -9.04
N TYR A 22 2.65 30.13 -8.80
CA TYR A 22 1.33 29.73 -8.31
C TYR A 22 0.51 29.20 -9.49
N LEU A 23 -0.01 27.97 -9.36
CA LEU A 23 -0.78 27.30 -10.40
C LEU A 23 -2.21 27.00 -9.89
N ARG A 24 -3.21 27.24 -10.74
CA ARG A 24 -4.61 26.97 -10.42
C ARG A 24 -5.36 26.40 -11.61
N LEU A 25 -6.02 25.28 -11.39
CA LEU A 25 -6.94 24.71 -12.36
C LEU A 25 -8.21 25.56 -12.43
N VAL A 26 -8.58 26.03 -13.60
CA VAL A 26 -9.82 26.80 -13.84
C VAL A 26 -10.84 26.03 -14.65
N GLY A 27 -10.46 24.96 -15.30
CA GLY A 27 -11.35 24.14 -16.10
C GLY A 27 -10.64 23.23 -17.07
N TYR A 28 -11.41 22.77 -18.03
CA TYR A 28 -10.91 21.93 -19.11
C TYR A 28 -11.39 22.47 -20.46
N GLY A 29 -10.53 22.40 -21.46
CA GLY A 29 -10.87 22.61 -22.85
C GLY A 29 -11.21 21.27 -23.51
N LEU A 30 -12.42 21.10 -23.98
CA LEU A 30 -12.86 19.97 -24.79
C LEU A 30 -12.68 20.33 -26.26
N VAL A 31 -11.76 19.67 -26.93
CA VAL A 31 -11.43 19.91 -28.34
C VAL A 31 -11.94 18.75 -29.17
N ASP A 32 -12.87 19.01 -30.09
CA ASP A 32 -13.25 18.04 -31.11
C ASP A 32 -12.13 17.93 -32.15
N THR A 33 -11.57 16.74 -32.32
CA THR A 33 -10.48 16.51 -33.25
C THR A 33 -10.93 16.38 -34.71
N TYR A 34 -12.23 16.27 -34.93
CA TYR A 34 -12.80 16.16 -36.27
C TYR A 34 -12.93 17.53 -36.96
N ASP A 35 -13.47 18.52 -36.24
CA ASP A 35 -13.73 19.85 -36.80
C ASP A 35 -12.94 20.99 -36.12
N GLY A 36 -12.23 20.68 -35.03
CA GLY A 36 -11.42 21.65 -34.30
C GLY A 36 -12.24 22.57 -33.39
N SER A 37 -13.52 22.31 -33.19
CA SER A 37 -14.34 23.10 -32.26
C SER A 37 -13.84 22.94 -30.83
N ILE A 38 -13.95 24.01 -30.05
CA ILE A 38 -13.50 24.08 -28.66
C ILE A 38 -14.63 24.49 -27.76
N GLN A 39 -14.88 23.70 -26.74
CA GLN A 39 -15.80 23.98 -25.64
C GLN A 39 -15.02 24.05 -24.32
N LEU A 40 -15.49 24.85 -23.37
CA LEU A 40 -14.86 25.05 -22.07
C LEU A 40 -15.75 24.50 -20.98
N ILE A 41 -15.14 23.73 -20.07
CA ILE A 41 -15.82 23.15 -18.91
C ILE A 41 -15.20 23.79 -17.67
N LYS A 42 -16.02 24.49 -16.90
CA LYS A 42 -15.58 25.17 -15.68
C LYS A 42 -15.23 24.20 -14.56
N HIS A 43 -14.14 24.48 -13.84
CA HIS A 43 -13.80 23.80 -12.60
C HIS A 43 -13.58 24.80 -11.47
N GLY A 44 -14.31 24.61 -10.36
CA GLY A 44 -14.26 25.53 -9.22
C GLY A 44 -15.16 26.78 -9.40
N ASP A 45 -15.24 27.59 -8.34
CA ASP A 45 -16.07 28.80 -8.30
C ASP A 45 -15.35 29.95 -7.60
N ASP A 46 -14.11 30.21 -8.00
CA ASP A 46 -13.31 31.31 -7.50
C ASP A 46 -13.24 32.48 -8.48
N PHE A 47 -12.65 33.58 -8.01
CA PHE A 47 -12.54 34.83 -8.79
C PHE A 47 -11.87 34.62 -10.15
N PHE A 48 -10.74 33.92 -10.19
CA PHE A 48 -9.97 33.74 -11.43
C PHE A 48 -10.67 32.82 -12.42
N THR A 49 -11.24 31.75 -11.92
CA THR A 49 -12.08 30.82 -12.72
C THR A 49 -13.26 31.58 -13.33
N ASN A 50 -13.99 32.33 -12.52
CA ASN A 50 -15.16 33.10 -12.97
C ASN A 50 -14.77 34.18 -14.00
N MET A 51 -13.70 34.90 -13.77
CA MET A 51 -13.18 35.91 -14.68
C MET A 51 -12.79 35.31 -16.04
N PHE A 52 -12.07 34.19 -16.03
CA PHE A 52 -11.66 33.47 -17.25
C PHE A 52 -12.87 32.96 -18.03
N MET A 53 -13.79 32.29 -17.37
CA MET A 53 -14.97 31.71 -18.00
C MET A 53 -15.95 32.78 -18.51
N ALA A 54 -16.07 33.91 -17.81
CA ALA A 54 -16.89 35.03 -18.27
C ALA A 54 -16.39 35.63 -19.59
N HIS A 55 -15.07 35.64 -19.81
CA HIS A 55 -14.46 36.12 -21.05
C HIS A 55 -14.81 35.25 -22.27
N TYR A 56 -15.04 33.96 -22.05
CA TYR A 56 -15.35 32.97 -23.09
C TYR A 56 -16.76 32.35 -22.89
N SER A 57 -17.68 33.11 -22.38
CA SER A 57 -19.00 32.62 -21.96
C SER A 57 -19.82 31.93 -23.06
N ASP A 58 -19.56 32.27 -24.32
CA ASP A 58 -20.16 31.63 -25.50
C ASP A 58 -19.66 30.20 -25.75
N LYS A 59 -18.57 29.80 -25.12
CA LYS A 59 -17.97 28.48 -25.27
C LYS A 59 -18.12 27.60 -24.03
N VAL A 60 -18.60 28.17 -22.92
CA VAL A 60 -18.73 27.43 -21.66
C VAL A 60 -19.93 26.49 -21.72
N ILE A 61 -19.68 25.24 -21.40
CA ILE A 61 -20.70 24.20 -21.27
C ILE A 61 -20.63 23.52 -19.91
N ASP A 62 -21.72 22.86 -19.52
CA ASP A 62 -21.68 21.93 -18.40
C ASP A 62 -20.86 20.68 -18.76
N MET A 63 -20.31 20.02 -17.76
CA MET A 63 -19.59 18.76 -17.95
C MET A 63 -20.54 17.71 -18.55
N PRO A 64 -20.25 17.17 -19.74
CA PRO A 64 -21.05 16.09 -20.31
C PRO A 64 -21.00 14.83 -19.44
N ALA A 65 -22.13 14.15 -19.23
CA ALA A 65 -22.21 12.97 -18.38
C ALA A 65 -21.24 11.84 -18.79
N TRP A 66 -21.04 11.65 -20.10
CA TRP A 66 -20.07 10.65 -20.61
C TRP A 66 -18.62 10.98 -20.27
N LEU A 67 -18.32 12.25 -19.96
CA LEU A 67 -16.96 12.71 -19.64
C LEU A 67 -16.71 12.67 -18.12
N GLU A 68 -17.74 12.75 -17.30
CA GLU A 68 -17.62 12.79 -15.83
C GLU A 68 -16.79 11.65 -15.27
N GLU A 69 -17.00 10.43 -15.76
CA GLU A 69 -16.29 9.23 -15.32
C GLU A 69 -14.85 9.11 -15.89
N GLN A 70 -14.48 10.00 -16.81
CA GLN A 70 -13.19 9.93 -17.52
C GLN A 70 -12.23 11.08 -17.14
N VAL A 71 -12.75 12.09 -16.46
CA VAL A 71 -11.95 13.25 -16.05
C VAL A 71 -10.97 12.85 -14.97
N ARG A 72 -9.73 13.32 -15.11
CA ARG A 72 -8.69 13.19 -14.10
C ARG A 72 -8.20 14.57 -13.70
N TYR A 73 -7.84 14.69 -12.43
CA TYR A 73 -7.12 15.86 -11.99
C TYR A 73 -5.73 15.89 -12.64
N PRO A 74 -5.26 17.04 -13.15
CA PRO A 74 -3.99 17.10 -13.87
C PRO A 74 -2.81 16.68 -13.00
N GLN A 75 -2.03 15.69 -13.46
CA GLN A 75 -0.91 15.11 -12.73
C GLN A 75 0.16 16.15 -12.39
N GLU A 76 0.49 17.03 -13.33
CA GLU A 76 1.50 18.07 -13.10
C GLU A 76 1.07 19.04 -12.00
N LEU A 77 -0.22 19.35 -11.92
CA LEU A 77 -0.76 20.20 -10.88
C LEU A 77 -0.84 19.47 -9.54
N PHE A 78 -1.16 18.18 -9.56
CA PHE A 78 -1.11 17.33 -8.36
C PHE A 78 0.31 17.27 -7.78
N ASN A 79 1.30 16.99 -8.62
CA ASN A 79 2.70 16.94 -8.19
C ASN A 79 3.15 18.30 -7.64
N TRP A 80 2.82 19.40 -8.34
CA TRP A 80 3.16 20.73 -7.91
C TRP A 80 2.53 21.09 -6.55
N ARG A 81 1.26 20.79 -6.34
CA ARG A 81 0.59 21.03 -5.04
C ARG A 81 1.21 20.19 -3.94
N THR A 82 1.58 18.96 -4.24
CA THR A 82 2.29 18.08 -3.30
C THR A 82 3.67 18.65 -2.94
N GLU A 83 4.42 19.19 -3.90
CA GLU A 83 5.70 19.88 -3.62
C GLU A 83 5.51 21.08 -2.69
N MET A 84 4.44 21.84 -2.85
CA MET A 84 4.13 22.93 -1.92
C MET A 84 3.78 22.40 -0.53
N TYR A 85 2.98 21.34 -0.44
CA TYR A 85 2.63 20.69 0.82
C TYR A 85 3.88 20.18 1.55
N ASN A 86 4.84 19.60 0.83
CA ASN A 86 6.09 19.06 1.39
C ASN A 86 6.89 20.06 2.24
N ILE A 87 6.71 21.35 2.00
CA ILE A 87 7.37 22.44 2.72
C ILE A 87 6.40 23.06 3.74
N TYR A 88 5.22 23.44 3.29
CA TYR A 88 4.30 24.29 4.04
C TYR A 88 3.36 23.56 5.00
N HIS A 89 3.43 22.22 5.10
CA HIS A 89 2.74 21.49 6.16
C HIS A 89 3.39 21.72 7.53
N VAL A 90 4.69 22.07 7.57
CA VAL A 90 5.40 22.37 8.80
C VAL A 90 4.96 23.75 9.31
N THR A 91 4.20 23.78 10.40
CA THR A 91 3.63 25.00 10.98
C THR A 91 4.48 25.59 12.10
N ASP A 92 5.36 24.80 12.71
CA ASP A 92 6.30 25.29 13.72
C ASP A 92 7.44 26.06 13.05
N VAL A 93 7.65 27.30 13.51
CA VAL A 93 8.63 28.22 12.89
C VAL A 93 10.06 27.75 13.09
N ASP A 94 10.38 27.18 14.24
CA ASP A 94 11.75 26.74 14.54
C ASP A 94 12.11 25.49 13.72
N ILE A 95 11.18 24.56 13.59
CA ILE A 95 11.30 23.36 12.74
C ILE A 95 11.40 23.77 11.27
N PHE A 96 10.58 24.73 10.84
CA PHE A 96 10.58 25.23 9.47
C PHE A 96 11.92 25.89 9.08
N ILE A 97 12.48 26.73 9.96
CA ILE A 97 13.78 27.42 9.71
C ILE A 97 14.92 26.40 9.60
N GLN A 98 14.87 25.32 10.38
CA GLN A 98 15.86 24.24 10.34
C GLN A 98 15.67 23.30 9.15
N ALA A 99 14.58 23.45 8.38
CA ALA A 99 14.17 22.55 7.31
C ALA A 99 14.06 21.09 7.77
N ASN A 100 13.75 20.88 9.03
CA ASN A 100 13.46 19.57 9.60
C ASN A 100 12.00 19.18 9.27
N GLU A 101 11.76 17.89 9.14
CA GLU A 101 10.44 17.33 8.87
C GLU A 101 9.85 17.69 7.49
N PHE A 102 10.65 18.26 6.59
CA PHE A 102 10.21 18.44 5.22
C PHE A 102 10.11 17.09 4.51
N TYR A 103 9.12 16.97 3.64
CA TYR A 103 8.96 15.82 2.77
C TYR A 103 9.59 16.06 1.41
N GLU A 104 9.77 15.00 0.64
CA GLU A 104 10.21 15.09 -0.75
C GLU A 104 9.52 14.02 -1.60
N ILE A 105 9.29 14.36 -2.87
CA ILE A 105 8.89 13.37 -3.87
C ILE A 105 10.16 12.64 -4.30
N PRO A 106 10.23 11.30 -4.16
CA PRO A 106 11.39 10.53 -4.59
C PRO A 106 11.69 10.72 -6.07
N ARG A 107 12.96 10.82 -6.43
CA ARG A 107 13.36 11.02 -7.84
C ARG A 107 12.97 9.82 -8.69
N GLY A 108 12.32 10.10 -9.82
CA GLY A 108 11.90 9.08 -10.76
C GLY A 108 10.68 8.29 -10.33
N LEU A 109 9.97 8.80 -9.31
CA LEU A 109 8.64 8.34 -8.94
C LEU A 109 7.61 9.22 -9.64
N ASP A 110 6.69 8.60 -10.34
CA ASP A 110 5.53 9.26 -10.95
C ASP A 110 4.27 8.97 -10.14
N THR A 111 3.29 9.85 -10.24
CA THR A 111 1.95 9.60 -9.74
C THR A 111 1.36 8.40 -10.48
N TYR A 112 0.81 7.46 -9.75
CA TYR A 112 0.05 6.36 -10.32
C TYR A 112 -1.43 6.48 -9.94
N TYR A 113 -2.28 5.91 -10.78
CA TYR A 113 -3.73 5.95 -10.62
C TYR A 113 -4.26 4.55 -10.40
N ILE A 114 -5.04 4.39 -9.35
CA ILE A 114 -5.60 3.10 -8.94
C ILE A 114 -7.03 3.27 -8.45
N GLU A 115 -7.79 2.20 -8.51
CA GLU A 115 -9.02 2.06 -7.74
C GLU A 115 -8.62 1.59 -6.33
N ALA A 116 -8.86 2.42 -5.34
CA ALA A 116 -8.49 2.15 -3.96
C ALA A 116 -9.54 2.71 -3.00
N LYS A 117 -9.56 2.18 -1.79
CA LYS A 117 -10.37 2.69 -0.67
C LYS A 117 -9.45 3.23 0.42
N PRO A 118 -8.93 4.47 0.31
CA PRO A 118 -8.15 5.08 1.36
C PRO A 118 -8.93 5.20 2.67
N PRO A 119 -8.28 5.32 3.83
CA PRO A 119 -8.96 5.52 5.10
C PRO A 119 -9.90 6.73 5.04
N GLY A 120 -11.15 6.55 5.51
CA GLY A 120 -12.19 7.60 5.47
C GLY A 120 -13.07 7.60 4.23
N PHE A 121 -12.76 6.79 3.21
CA PHE A 121 -13.64 6.60 2.06
C PHE A 121 -14.70 5.54 2.35
N GLU A 122 -15.92 5.75 1.90
CA GLU A 122 -17.00 4.78 2.08
C GLU A 122 -16.90 3.62 1.10
N GLU A 123 -16.52 3.92 -0.16
CA GLU A 123 -16.38 2.96 -1.25
C GLU A 123 -15.01 3.11 -1.94
N PRO A 124 -14.57 2.13 -2.73
CA PRO A 124 -13.41 2.30 -3.60
C PRO A 124 -13.66 3.40 -4.63
N GLU A 125 -12.68 4.28 -4.81
CA GLU A 125 -12.71 5.36 -5.79
C GLU A 125 -11.45 5.34 -6.67
N PHE A 126 -11.56 5.93 -7.85
CA PHE A 126 -10.41 6.08 -8.74
C PHE A 126 -9.57 7.28 -8.31
N VAL A 127 -8.45 7.02 -7.67
CA VAL A 127 -7.57 8.04 -7.06
C VAL A 127 -6.20 8.09 -7.72
N GLY A 128 -5.60 9.29 -7.71
CA GLY A 128 -4.17 9.44 -7.95
C GLY A 128 -3.42 9.37 -6.63
N LEU A 129 -2.30 8.66 -6.60
CA LEU A 129 -1.50 8.44 -5.40
C LEU A 129 -0.03 8.77 -5.65
N LEU A 130 0.59 9.45 -4.69
CA LEU A 130 2.00 9.83 -4.69
C LEU A 130 2.60 9.62 -3.31
N SER A 131 3.56 8.71 -3.20
CA SER A 131 4.27 8.45 -1.95
C SER A 131 5.34 9.51 -1.70
N LEU A 132 5.47 9.95 -0.44
CA LEU A 132 6.43 10.95 -0.01
C LEU A 132 7.44 10.34 0.96
N GLU A 133 8.69 10.79 0.88
CA GLU A 133 9.76 10.42 1.80
C GLU A 133 10.13 11.58 2.72
N LEU A 134 10.64 11.26 3.91
CA LEU A 134 11.23 12.25 4.81
C LEU A 134 12.53 12.77 4.21
N ARG A 135 12.59 14.08 3.97
CA ARG A 135 13.74 14.74 3.36
C ARG A 135 14.96 14.64 4.27
N GLY A 136 16.06 14.17 3.70
CA GLY A 136 17.34 14.09 4.42
C GLY A 136 17.39 13.03 5.52
N SER A 137 16.36 12.20 5.70
CA SER A 137 16.39 11.11 6.67
C SER A 137 17.40 10.04 6.26
N GLN A 138 18.12 9.50 7.25
CA GLN A 138 18.93 8.31 7.03
C GLN A 138 17.97 7.12 6.84
N GLY A 139 17.99 6.51 5.66
CA GLY A 139 17.18 5.35 5.33
C GLY A 139 15.94 5.63 4.50
N ARG A 140 15.68 6.89 4.14
CA ARG A 140 14.57 7.30 3.23
C ARG A 140 13.27 6.59 3.57
N ASN A 141 12.79 6.89 4.78
CA ASN A 141 11.53 6.33 5.26
C ASN A 141 10.34 6.99 4.56
N LEU A 142 9.28 6.23 4.42
CA LEU A 142 7.99 6.74 3.96
C LEU A 142 7.47 7.76 4.98
N ALA A 143 7.22 8.99 4.52
CA ALA A 143 6.55 10.01 5.32
C ALA A 143 5.03 9.83 5.30
N GLY A 144 4.54 9.32 4.19
CA GLY A 144 3.12 9.11 3.93
C GLY A 144 2.84 9.10 2.44
N TYR A 145 1.58 9.20 2.10
CA TYR A 145 1.16 9.30 0.71
C TYR A 145 0.05 10.33 0.53
N MET A 146 0.19 11.11 -0.54
CA MET A 146 -0.81 12.06 -0.97
C MET A 146 -1.77 11.38 -1.92
N VAL A 147 -3.06 11.57 -1.69
CA VAL A 147 -4.14 11.07 -2.54
C VAL A 147 -4.86 12.24 -3.17
N VAL A 148 -5.19 12.15 -4.45
CA VAL A 148 -6.09 13.08 -5.13
C VAL A 148 -7.30 12.36 -5.68
N GLU A 149 -8.49 12.87 -5.36
CA GLU A 149 -9.76 12.34 -5.84
C GLU A 149 -10.01 12.75 -7.29
N ASN A 150 -10.49 11.82 -8.10
CA ASN A 150 -10.84 12.06 -9.51
C ASN A 150 -12.35 12.01 -9.75
N ASP A 151 -13.12 11.49 -8.79
CA ASP A 151 -14.55 11.38 -8.91
C ASP A 151 -15.26 12.68 -8.48
N LYS A 152 -16.39 12.98 -9.11
CA LYS A 152 -17.23 14.10 -8.68
C LYS A 152 -18.06 13.72 -7.45
N PRO A 153 -18.33 14.71 -6.56
CA PRO A 153 -18.06 16.14 -6.67
C PRO A 153 -16.65 16.56 -6.22
N ASN A 154 -15.80 15.61 -5.85
CA ASN A 154 -14.57 15.82 -5.10
C ASN A 154 -13.32 15.95 -5.99
N LEU A 155 -13.50 16.06 -7.31
CA LEU A 155 -12.37 16.16 -8.26
C LEU A 155 -11.34 17.21 -7.82
N GLY A 156 -10.13 16.74 -7.52
CA GLY A 156 -9.00 17.57 -7.09
C GLY A 156 -8.93 17.81 -5.60
N ASN A 157 -9.80 17.21 -4.78
CA ASN A 157 -9.56 17.14 -3.34
C ASN A 157 -8.31 16.32 -3.08
N MET A 158 -7.49 16.80 -2.15
CA MET A 158 -6.24 16.14 -1.80
C MET A 158 -6.25 15.83 -0.31
N GLN A 159 -5.83 14.61 0.02
CA GLN A 159 -5.66 14.15 1.40
C GLN A 159 -4.26 13.56 1.56
N PHE A 160 -3.60 13.91 2.66
CA PHE A 160 -2.32 13.32 3.03
C PHE A 160 -2.53 12.30 4.17
N TYR A 161 -2.05 11.10 3.94
CA TYR A 161 -2.06 10.03 4.92
C TYR A 161 -0.66 9.89 5.48
N GLU A 162 -0.49 10.46 6.66
CA GLU A 162 0.80 10.49 7.34
C GLU A 162 1.13 9.14 7.96
N VAL A 163 2.38 8.72 7.79
CA VAL A 163 2.97 7.61 8.55
C VAL A 163 3.62 8.23 9.79
N PRO A 164 3.16 7.87 11.01
CA PRO A 164 3.71 8.45 12.22
C PRO A 164 5.22 8.25 12.31
N ILE A 165 5.97 9.34 12.44
CA ILE A 165 7.45 9.33 12.51
C ILE A 165 7.95 8.58 13.75
N GLU A 166 7.14 8.59 14.82
CA GLU A 166 7.42 7.94 16.11
C GLU A 166 7.06 6.44 16.11
N SER A 167 6.51 5.90 15.01
CA SER A 167 6.21 4.48 14.95
C SER A 167 7.50 3.67 15.07
N GLU A 168 7.50 2.66 15.93
CA GLU A 168 8.62 1.71 16.05
C GLU A 168 8.89 1.01 14.71
N THR A 169 7.90 0.91 13.88
CA THR A 169 7.95 0.38 12.52
C THR A 169 8.22 1.49 11.50
N LYS A 170 9.45 1.59 11.06
CA LYS A 170 9.81 2.50 9.97
C LYS A 170 9.39 1.87 8.65
N LEU A 171 8.40 2.48 7.99
CA LEU A 171 8.01 2.06 6.66
C LEU A 171 9.01 2.55 5.61
N LEU A 172 9.27 1.68 4.63
CA LEU A 172 10.15 2.02 3.52
C LEU A 172 9.55 3.10 2.63
N GLY A 173 10.37 4.10 2.35
CA GLY A 173 10.10 4.98 1.21
C GLY A 173 10.37 4.27 -0.12
N PRO A 174 9.77 4.76 -1.20
CA PRO A 174 9.89 4.16 -2.53
C PRO A 174 11.34 3.99 -3.03
N THR A 175 12.24 4.87 -2.65
CA THR A 175 13.68 4.76 -2.99
C THR A 175 14.31 3.55 -2.32
N SER A 176 14.06 3.36 -1.03
CA SER A 176 14.58 2.22 -0.27
C SER A 176 13.97 0.90 -0.73
N VAL A 177 12.71 0.92 -1.14
CA VAL A 177 12.03 -0.24 -1.76
C VAL A 177 12.75 -0.67 -3.03
N ARG A 178 13.12 0.28 -3.88
CA ARG A 178 13.85 -0.02 -5.12
C ARG A 178 15.24 -0.59 -4.83
N GLU A 179 15.94 -0.06 -3.84
CA GLU A 179 17.24 -0.59 -3.40
C GLU A 179 17.09 -1.98 -2.78
N ALA A 180 16.06 -2.24 -2.00
CA ALA A 180 15.77 -3.56 -1.44
C ALA A 180 15.53 -4.60 -2.54
N LEU A 181 14.74 -4.24 -3.55
CA LEU A 181 14.49 -5.09 -4.73
C LEU A 181 15.79 -5.39 -5.48
N ASP A 182 16.63 -4.41 -5.74
CA ASP A 182 17.90 -4.60 -6.48
C ASP A 182 18.93 -5.43 -5.71
N ARG A 183 18.84 -5.48 -4.38
CA ARG A 183 19.73 -6.27 -3.51
C ARG A 183 19.23 -7.71 -3.29
N ASP A 184 17.95 -7.99 -3.58
CA ASP A 184 17.38 -9.32 -3.39
C ASP A 184 18.03 -10.32 -4.37
N PRO A 185 18.58 -11.46 -3.87
CA PRO A 185 19.30 -12.42 -4.71
C PRO A 185 18.41 -13.11 -5.73
N ASP A 186 17.14 -13.39 -5.39
CA ASP A 186 16.19 -14.04 -6.30
C ASP A 186 15.83 -13.09 -7.44
N PHE A 187 15.64 -11.81 -7.11
CA PHE A 187 15.38 -10.78 -8.12
C PHE A 187 16.61 -10.53 -9.01
N ALA A 188 17.82 -10.52 -8.44
CA ALA A 188 19.07 -10.38 -9.21
C ALA A 188 19.25 -11.52 -10.23
N GLN A 189 18.92 -12.75 -9.83
CA GLN A 189 18.91 -13.90 -10.74
C GLN A 189 17.86 -13.74 -11.83
N LEU A 190 16.62 -13.37 -11.47
CA LEU A 190 15.53 -13.13 -12.38
C LEU A 190 15.86 -12.03 -13.40
N LYS A 191 16.45 -10.92 -12.92
CA LYS A 191 16.89 -9.80 -13.76
C LYS A 191 17.88 -10.24 -14.85
N THR A 192 18.75 -11.17 -14.52
CA THR A 192 19.69 -11.79 -15.47
C THR A 192 18.97 -12.66 -16.49
N LEU A 193 18.01 -13.47 -16.08
CA LEU A 193 17.21 -14.33 -16.95
C LEU A 193 16.34 -13.51 -17.93
N LEU A 194 15.75 -12.42 -17.46
CA LEU A 194 14.88 -11.54 -18.25
C LEU A 194 15.66 -10.56 -19.14
N ARG A 195 16.97 -10.54 -19.11
CA ARG A 195 17.86 -9.70 -19.95
C ARG A 195 17.52 -8.21 -19.91
N ASN A 196 17.71 -7.59 -18.75
CA ASN A 196 17.39 -6.19 -18.49
C ASN A 196 15.88 -5.88 -18.60
N PRO A 197 15.06 -6.40 -17.69
CA PRO A 197 13.64 -6.11 -17.65
C PRO A 197 13.39 -4.63 -17.37
N ARG A 198 12.25 -4.13 -17.85
CA ARG A 198 11.74 -2.83 -17.44
C ARG A 198 11.02 -3.02 -16.10
N ILE A 199 11.46 -2.27 -15.09
CA ILE A 199 10.82 -2.24 -13.78
C ILE A 199 9.77 -1.13 -13.81
N GLY A 200 8.53 -1.46 -13.47
CA GLY A 200 7.40 -0.52 -13.41
C GLY A 200 7.39 0.31 -12.13
N ASP A 201 6.26 0.95 -11.86
CA ASP A 201 6.09 1.84 -10.72
C ASP A 201 5.97 1.06 -9.41
N ASN A 202 6.33 1.72 -8.31
CA ASN A 202 6.18 1.18 -6.96
C ASN A 202 4.77 1.49 -6.48
N ILE A 203 3.85 0.54 -6.61
CA ILE A 203 2.44 0.71 -6.25
C ILE A 203 2.27 0.28 -4.80
N LEU A 204 2.01 1.24 -3.91
CA LEU A 204 1.78 0.98 -2.50
C LEU A 204 0.34 0.52 -2.26
N TYR A 205 0.18 -0.60 -1.60
CA TYR A 205 -1.09 -1.09 -1.06
C TYR A 205 -0.95 -1.45 0.41
N GLN A 206 -1.98 -1.14 1.15
CA GLN A 206 -2.17 -1.71 2.48
C GLN A 206 -2.94 -3.03 2.34
N VAL A 207 -2.26 -4.14 2.55
CA VAL A 207 -2.85 -5.48 2.51
C VAL A 207 -2.90 -6.03 3.94
N GLY A 208 -4.08 -5.99 4.54
CA GLY A 208 -4.23 -6.27 5.96
C GLY A 208 -3.49 -5.23 6.81
N GLN A 209 -2.45 -5.66 7.51
CA GLN A 209 -1.58 -4.77 8.30
C GLN A 209 -0.21 -4.54 7.67
N HIS A 210 -0.02 -4.98 6.44
CA HIS A 210 1.24 -4.84 5.73
C HIS A 210 1.12 -3.74 4.67
N ASP A 211 1.92 -2.68 4.83
CA ASP A 211 2.16 -1.74 3.76
C ASP A 211 3.17 -2.36 2.81
N THR A 212 2.68 -2.75 1.64
CA THR A 212 3.44 -3.54 0.67
C THR A 212 3.47 -2.85 -0.67
N TYR A 213 4.65 -2.71 -1.23
CA TYR A 213 4.83 -2.21 -2.58
C TYR A 213 4.78 -3.35 -3.59
N PHE A 214 3.87 -3.25 -4.54
CA PHE A 214 3.82 -4.13 -5.69
C PHE A 214 4.50 -3.46 -6.88
N ILE A 215 5.49 -4.14 -7.44
CA ILE A 215 6.31 -3.61 -8.53
C ILE A 215 6.21 -4.57 -9.71
N PRO A 216 5.51 -4.19 -10.79
CA PRO A 216 5.46 -5.00 -11.99
C PRO A 216 6.81 -4.98 -12.72
N VAL A 217 7.25 -6.14 -13.16
CA VAL A 217 8.51 -6.33 -13.88
C VAL A 217 8.19 -6.85 -15.28
N TYR A 218 8.55 -6.08 -16.28
CA TYR A 218 8.22 -6.37 -17.68
C TYR A 218 9.41 -6.94 -18.41
N THR A 219 9.18 -7.97 -19.21
CA THR A 219 10.19 -8.52 -20.12
C THR A 219 10.47 -7.54 -21.27
N ALA A 220 11.71 -7.42 -21.68
CA ALA A 220 12.05 -6.69 -22.89
C ALA A 220 11.51 -7.44 -24.11
N GLY A 221 10.53 -6.87 -24.79
CA GLY A 221 10.02 -7.42 -26.04
C GLY A 221 11.08 -7.38 -27.14
N ALA A 222 11.21 -8.45 -27.90
CA ALA A 222 12.07 -8.47 -29.09
C ALA A 222 11.54 -7.45 -30.12
N GLY A 223 12.42 -6.53 -30.55
CA GLY A 223 12.08 -5.56 -31.61
C GLY A 223 11.28 -4.33 -31.18
N GLY A 224 11.25 -3.97 -29.90
CA GLY A 224 10.54 -2.77 -29.40
C GLY A 224 9.02 -2.91 -29.33
N VAL A 225 8.51 -4.12 -29.44
CA VAL A 225 7.10 -4.47 -29.28
C VAL A 225 6.78 -4.71 -27.80
N VAL A 226 5.57 -4.36 -27.42
CA VAL A 226 4.92 -4.40 -26.09
C VAL A 226 5.63 -5.29 -25.07
N ALA A 227 6.16 -4.67 -24.02
CA ALA A 227 6.69 -5.39 -22.88
C ALA A 227 5.58 -6.25 -22.24
N GLN A 228 5.82 -7.55 -22.08
CA GLN A 228 4.92 -8.44 -21.36
C GLN A 228 5.24 -8.41 -19.88
N LEU A 229 4.23 -8.52 -19.03
CA LEU A 229 4.46 -8.74 -17.61
C LEU A 229 5.21 -10.06 -17.41
N GLY A 230 6.40 -9.98 -16.83
CA GLY A 230 7.25 -11.14 -16.58
C GLY A 230 7.09 -11.68 -15.15
N THR A 231 6.91 -10.78 -14.20
CA THR A 231 6.66 -11.11 -12.79
C THR A 231 6.19 -9.86 -12.04
N ILE A 232 5.69 -10.06 -10.84
CA ILE A 232 5.40 -8.99 -9.88
C ILE A 232 6.30 -9.20 -8.66
N ALA A 233 6.90 -8.14 -8.16
CA ALA A 233 7.59 -8.16 -6.88
C ALA A 233 6.72 -7.50 -5.80
N ALA A 234 6.57 -8.15 -4.65
CA ALA A 234 6.00 -7.60 -3.45
C ALA A 234 7.16 -7.27 -2.48
N VAL A 235 7.27 -6.01 -2.08
CA VAL A 235 8.36 -5.54 -1.19
C VAL A 235 7.75 -4.89 0.04
N GLY A 236 8.14 -5.36 1.21
CA GLY A 236 7.68 -4.82 2.48
C GLY A 236 8.75 -4.98 3.57
N ALA A 237 8.55 -4.29 4.70
CA ALA A 237 9.41 -4.36 5.86
C ALA A 237 8.83 -5.28 6.93
N ALA A 238 9.72 -5.98 7.64
CA ALA A 238 9.38 -6.59 8.92
C ALA A 238 9.38 -5.54 10.04
N PHE A 239 8.78 -5.86 11.17
CA PHE A 239 8.86 -5.05 12.39
C PHE A 239 10.31 -4.80 12.85
N THR A 240 11.23 -5.68 12.49
CA THR A 240 12.68 -5.52 12.74
C THR A 240 13.35 -4.48 11.86
N GLY A 241 12.65 -3.94 10.85
CA GLY A 241 13.20 -3.04 9.84
C GLY A 241 13.96 -3.74 8.71
N GLU A 242 13.97 -5.08 8.70
CA GLU A 242 14.48 -5.86 7.57
C GLU A 242 13.47 -5.90 6.42
N TYR A 243 13.98 -5.99 5.19
CA TYR A 243 13.16 -5.99 3.99
C TYR A 243 13.11 -7.37 3.36
N TYR A 244 11.92 -7.71 2.91
CA TYR A 244 11.68 -8.96 2.21
C TYR A 244 11.05 -8.69 0.86
N VAL A 245 11.48 -9.47 -0.13
CA VAL A 245 11.00 -9.39 -1.51
C VAL A 245 10.38 -10.72 -1.89
N GLY A 246 9.09 -10.74 -2.15
CA GLY A 246 8.39 -11.88 -2.73
C GLY A 246 8.25 -11.71 -4.25
N LEU A 247 8.42 -12.76 -5.02
CA LEU A 247 8.27 -12.76 -6.47
C LEU A 247 7.17 -13.74 -6.88
N GLY A 248 6.31 -13.31 -7.80
CA GLY A 248 5.20 -14.15 -8.29
C GLY A 248 4.63 -13.68 -9.62
N ASP A 249 3.92 -14.54 -10.32
CA ASP A 249 3.28 -14.22 -11.59
C ASP A 249 2.00 -13.38 -11.42
N THR A 250 1.48 -13.32 -10.20
CA THR A 250 0.33 -12.52 -9.78
C THR A 250 0.67 -11.71 -8.54
N GLN A 251 -0.12 -10.67 -8.25
CA GLN A 251 0.02 -9.91 -7.00
C GLN A 251 -0.12 -10.80 -5.76
N GLN A 252 -1.09 -11.71 -5.78
CA GLN A 252 -1.32 -12.65 -4.70
C GLN A 252 -0.11 -13.55 -4.48
N ALA A 253 0.39 -14.21 -5.54
CA ALA A 253 1.57 -15.08 -5.44
C ALA A 253 2.82 -14.33 -4.95
N ALA A 254 3.02 -13.09 -5.40
CA ALA A 254 4.12 -12.25 -4.95
C ALA A 254 3.98 -11.90 -3.45
N PHE A 255 2.77 -11.57 -3.01
CA PHE A 255 2.50 -11.25 -1.61
C PHE A 255 2.67 -12.48 -0.70
N GLU A 256 2.18 -13.64 -1.12
CA GLU A 256 2.38 -14.91 -0.41
C GLU A 256 3.86 -15.26 -0.28
N ALA A 257 4.64 -15.10 -1.36
CA ALA A 257 6.08 -15.29 -1.32
C ALA A 257 6.79 -14.29 -0.38
N TYR A 258 6.31 -13.04 -0.33
CA TYR A 258 6.77 -12.04 0.64
C TYR A 258 6.47 -12.46 2.08
N LEU A 259 5.23 -12.89 2.36
CA LEU A 259 4.83 -13.35 3.68
C LEU A 259 5.63 -14.60 4.12
N GLN A 260 5.90 -15.52 3.21
CA GLN A 260 6.74 -16.68 3.48
C GLN A 260 8.17 -16.28 3.91
N LYS A 261 8.79 -15.34 3.19
CA LYS A 261 10.11 -14.82 3.56
C LYS A 261 10.07 -14.06 4.89
N LEU A 262 9.04 -13.25 5.11
CA LEU A 262 8.82 -12.48 6.34
C LEU A 262 8.69 -13.40 7.56
N SER A 263 7.95 -14.49 7.42
CA SER A 263 7.76 -15.50 8.48
C SER A 263 8.97 -16.41 8.68
N GLY A 264 10.00 -16.31 7.84
CA GLY A 264 11.18 -17.18 7.87
C GLY A 264 10.88 -18.61 7.40
N VAL A 265 9.75 -18.79 6.69
CA VAL A 265 9.30 -20.09 6.22
C VAL A 265 9.96 -20.43 4.89
N THR A 266 10.82 -21.40 4.92
CA THR A 266 11.16 -22.18 3.72
C THR A 266 10.05 -23.18 3.49
N THR A 267 9.31 -23.04 2.37
CA THR A 267 8.34 -24.04 1.91
C THR A 267 8.93 -25.43 2.02
N GLY A 268 8.34 -26.27 2.88
CA GLY A 268 8.63 -27.68 2.87
C GLY A 268 9.06 -28.34 4.19
N THR A 269 8.85 -27.71 5.35
CA THR A 269 9.11 -28.40 6.61
C THR A 269 7.81 -29.02 7.12
N ALA A 270 7.69 -30.32 6.96
CA ALA A 270 6.56 -31.07 7.51
C ALA A 270 6.69 -31.20 9.04
N ILE A 271 5.56 -31.12 9.74
CA ILE A 271 5.52 -31.45 11.18
C ILE A 271 5.98 -32.89 11.37
N THR A 272 6.99 -33.08 12.21
CA THR A 272 7.48 -34.40 12.58
C THR A 272 6.99 -34.76 13.97
N THR A 273 6.51 -35.99 14.14
CA THR A 273 6.17 -36.52 15.46
C THR A 273 7.43 -36.95 16.22
N ALA A 274 7.32 -37.01 17.54
CA ALA A 274 8.39 -37.56 18.38
C ALA A 274 8.67 -39.03 18.00
N GLY A 275 9.60 -39.25 17.08
CA GLY A 275 9.93 -40.55 16.49
C GLY A 275 10.30 -40.46 15.01
N GLY A 276 10.30 -39.29 14.43
CA GLY A 276 10.77 -39.05 13.04
C GLY A 276 9.85 -39.52 11.93
N VAL A 277 8.55 -39.79 12.24
CA VAL A 277 7.55 -40.13 11.24
C VAL A 277 7.07 -38.86 10.56
N VAL A 278 7.24 -38.77 9.24
CA VAL A 278 6.67 -37.71 8.43
C VAL A 278 5.20 -38.00 8.19
N LEU A 279 4.31 -37.12 8.68
CA LEU A 279 2.86 -37.24 8.50
C LEU A 279 2.41 -36.57 7.19
N ASP A 280 1.33 -37.10 6.59
CA ASP A 280 0.59 -36.38 5.57
C ASP A 280 -0.22 -35.21 6.17
N LYS A 281 -0.81 -34.34 5.34
CA LYS A 281 -1.58 -33.17 5.80
C LYS A 281 -2.64 -33.52 6.85
N PRO A 282 -3.53 -34.53 6.67
CA PRO A 282 -4.48 -34.95 7.69
C PRO A 282 -3.84 -35.36 9.02
N GLY A 283 -2.78 -36.15 8.97
CA GLY A 283 -2.09 -36.57 10.18
C GLY A 283 -1.40 -35.44 10.94
N ARG A 284 -0.96 -34.41 10.23
CA ARG A 284 -0.42 -33.19 10.86
C ARG A 284 -1.51 -32.38 11.53
N ILE A 285 -2.66 -32.21 10.88
CA ILE A 285 -3.83 -31.55 11.44
C ILE A 285 -4.27 -32.27 12.74
N ASP A 286 -4.42 -33.59 12.70
CA ASP A 286 -4.80 -34.38 13.86
C ASP A 286 -3.79 -34.25 15.01
N THR A 287 -2.49 -34.19 14.70
CA THR A 287 -1.44 -33.98 15.70
C THR A 287 -1.55 -32.62 16.36
N VAL A 288 -1.78 -31.54 15.60
CA VAL A 288 -1.96 -30.19 16.13
C VAL A 288 -3.23 -30.09 16.98
N LEU A 289 -4.34 -30.67 16.51
CA LEU A 289 -5.62 -30.66 17.23
C LEU A 289 -5.55 -31.44 18.55
N SER A 290 -4.80 -32.55 18.60
CA SER A 290 -4.63 -33.33 19.83
C SER A 290 -3.95 -32.59 20.95
N ILE A 291 -3.06 -31.62 20.63
CA ILE A 291 -2.43 -30.74 21.62
C ILE A 291 -3.49 -29.87 22.32
N PHE A 292 -4.48 -29.38 21.58
CA PHE A 292 -5.56 -28.59 22.16
C PHE A 292 -6.55 -29.44 22.99
N GLU A 293 -6.82 -30.70 22.59
CA GLU A 293 -7.74 -31.61 23.31
C GLU A 293 -7.30 -31.84 24.75
N ASP A 294 -6.02 -32.03 24.97
CA ASP A 294 -5.42 -32.24 26.29
C ASP A 294 -5.50 -31.04 27.23
N THR A 295 -5.71 -29.84 26.67
CA THR A 295 -5.71 -28.56 27.42
C THR A 295 -7.10 -28.14 27.92
N GLY A 296 -8.17 -28.81 27.46
CA GLY A 296 -9.57 -28.47 27.76
C GLY A 296 -10.02 -27.15 27.14
N VAL A 297 -9.32 -26.67 26.11
CA VAL A 297 -9.68 -25.48 25.33
C VAL A 297 -10.78 -25.81 24.35
N ARG A 298 -11.69 -24.88 24.15
CA ARG A 298 -12.74 -25.01 23.14
C ARG A 298 -12.33 -24.31 21.85
N LEU A 299 -12.07 -25.08 20.81
CA LEU A 299 -11.86 -24.55 19.45
C LEU A 299 -13.20 -24.15 18.83
N ILE A 300 -13.26 -22.96 18.26
CA ILE A 300 -14.42 -22.41 17.58
C ILE A 300 -14.04 -22.16 16.13
N THR A 301 -14.70 -22.87 15.22
CA THR A 301 -14.55 -22.62 13.78
C THR A 301 -15.57 -21.55 13.38
N PRO A 302 -15.15 -20.35 13.05
CA PRO A 302 -16.08 -19.32 12.63
C PRO A 302 -16.59 -19.61 11.23
N THR A 303 -17.90 -19.67 11.06
CA THR A 303 -18.56 -19.76 9.75
C THR A 303 -18.61 -18.40 9.03
N SER A 304 -18.39 -17.32 9.75
CA SER A 304 -18.10 -15.98 9.25
C SER A 304 -17.52 -15.17 10.41
N ILE A 305 -16.26 -14.82 10.36
CA ILE A 305 -15.73 -13.79 11.24
C ILE A 305 -16.06 -12.46 10.57
N GLN A 306 -17.00 -11.70 11.14
CA GLN A 306 -16.95 -10.26 10.99
C GLN A 306 -15.78 -9.79 11.86
N ILE A 307 -14.60 -9.83 11.31
CA ILE A 307 -13.44 -9.21 11.93
C ILE A 307 -13.74 -7.71 11.90
N PRO A 308 -13.72 -7.01 13.05
CA PRO A 308 -13.90 -5.56 13.06
C PRO A 308 -12.88 -4.95 12.08
N LEU A 309 -13.31 -3.97 11.29
CA LEU A 309 -12.45 -3.27 10.31
C LEU A 309 -11.25 -2.54 10.94
N SER A 310 -11.18 -2.49 12.28
CA SER A 310 -10.04 -1.98 13.04
C SER A 310 -9.70 -2.97 14.14
N PHE A 311 -8.75 -3.85 13.89
CA PHE A 311 -8.09 -4.62 14.93
C PHE A 311 -6.57 -4.49 14.72
N SER A 312 -5.82 -4.42 15.82
CA SER A 312 -4.37 -4.57 15.79
C SER A 312 -4.03 -6.05 16.00
N ILE A 313 -2.93 -6.50 15.41
CA ILE A 313 -2.35 -7.79 15.78
C ILE A 313 -1.57 -7.56 17.06
N GLY A 314 -1.90 -8.31 18.10
CA GLY A 314 -1.14 -8.30 19.35
C GLY A 314 0.23 -8.98 19.17
N ASP A 315 1.08 -8.87 20.20
CA ASP A 315 2.49 -9.30 20.21
C ASP A 315 2.74 -10.81 19.94
N ILE A 316 1.69 -11.61 19.77
CA ILE A 316 1.81 -13.03 19.42
C ILE A 316 1.33 -13.19 17.98
N ALA A 317 2.24 -13.07 17.05
CA ALA A 317 2.08 -13.48 15.67
C ALA A 317 3.22 -14.45 15.38
N PHE A 318 2.99 -15.76 15.51
CA PHE A 318 4.06 -16.67 15.29
C PHE A 318 3.72 -17.91 14.53
N TYR A 319 4.71 -18.29 13.88
CA TYR A 319 4.85 -19.31 12.93
C TYR A 319 5.66 -20.48 13.51
N SER A 320 5.15 -21.69 13.38
CA SER A 320 5.87 -22.90 13.72
C SER A 320 6.48 -23.52 12.47
N LYS A 321 7.78 -23.77 12.50
CA LYS A 321 8.51 -24.46 11.42
C LYS A 321 8.25 -25.97 11.32
N GLY A 322 7.13 -26.45 11.86
CA GLY A 322 6.74 -27.84 11.71
C GLY A 322 7.39 -28.84 12.66
N ASP A 323 8.21 -28.41 13.60
CA ASP A 323 8.69 -29.26 14.69
C ASP A 323 7.64 -29.31 15.80
N LEU A 324 7.34 -30.53 16.28
CA LEU A 324 6.27 -30.76 17.26
C LEU A 324 6.51 -29.99 18.58
N GLU A 325 7.72 -29.93 19.06
CA GLU A 325 8.07 -29.32 20.33
C GLU A 325 7.87 -27.78 20.31
N PRO A 326 8.44 -27.02 19.33
CA PRO A 326 8.14 -25.60 19.16
C PRO A 326 6.65 -25.30 18.92
N THR A 327 5.96 -26.16 18.16
CA THR A 327 4.51 -26.02 17.92
C THR A 327 3.71 -26.15 19.21
N THR A 328 4.05 -27.11 20.06
CA THR A 328 3.45 -27.30 21.36
C THR A 328 3.67 -26.12 22.28
N GLU A 329 4.91 -25.58 22.31
CA GLU A 329 5.25 -24.39 23.11
C GLU A 329 4.41 -23.17 22.68
N LEU A 330 4.30 -22.91 21.37
CA LEU A 330 3.50 -21.81 20.84
C LEU A 330 2.00 -21.94 21.17
N ILE A 331 1.45 -23.15 21.02
CA ILE A 331 0.06 -23.42 21.39
C ILE A 331 -0.16 -23.17 22.89
N MET A 332 0.73 -23.67 23.74
CA MET A 332 0.63 -23.46 25.17
C MET A 332 0.77 -21.99 25.55
N GLN A 333 1.64 -21.24 24.88
CA GLN A 333 1.76 -19.80 25.05
C GLN A 333 0.44 -19.11 24.68
N LEU A 334 -0.12 -19.37 23.50
CA LEU A 334 -1.40 -18.82 23.05
C LEU A 334 -2.53 -19.10 24.06
N ILE A 335 -2.62 -20.32 24.58
CA ILE A 335 -3.63 -20.72 25.56
C ILE A 335 -3.46 -19.96 26.88
N ASN A 336 -2.23 -19.80 27.34
CA ASN A 336 -1.94 -19.04 28.58
C ASN A 336 -2.30 -17.57 28.45
N GLU A 337 -2.02 -16.97 27.31
CA GLU A 337 -2.33 -15.57 27.01
C GLU A 337 -3.83 -15.33 26.80
N ALA A 338 -4.55 -16.27 26.20
CA ALA A 338 -6.00 -16.22 26.06
C ALA A 338 -6.73 -16.23 27.43
N GLY A 339 -6.07 -16.68 28.48
CA GLY A 339 -6.57 -16.60 29.85
C GLY A 339 -7.71 -17.58 30.15
N THR A 340 -8.67 -17.15 31.01
CA THR A 340 -9.70 -18.05 31.57
C THR A 340 -10.84 -18.39 30.62
N ASP A 341 -11.03 -17.65 29.54
CA ASP A 341 -12.15 -17.85 28.62
C ASP A 341 -11.98 -19.12 27.76
N LYS A 342 -10.77 -19.62 27.59
CA LYS A 342 -10.42 -20.86 26.88
C LYS A 342 -11.16 -21.06 25.56
N ARG A 343 -11.55 -19.98 24.90
CA ARG A 343 -12.13 -19.99 23.55
C ARG A 343 -11.09 -19.54 22.54
N ILE A 344 -10.66 -20.46 21.71
CA ILE A 344 -9.68 -20.18 20.65
C ILE A 344 -10.39 -20.28 19.31
N LEU A 345 -10.26 -19.26 18.49
CA LEU A 345 -10.71 -19.26 17.11
C LEU A 345 -9.76 -20.13 16.28
N MET A 346 -10.30 -20.98 15.43
CA MET A 346 -9.52 -21.78 14.49
C MET A 346 -10.04 -21.55 13.07
N TRP A 347 -9.12 -21.25 12.14
CA TRP A 347 -9.44 -21.18 10.71
C TRP A 347 -8.30 -21.77 9.89
N GLU A 348 -8.65 -22.37 8.78
CA GLU A 348 -7.71 -22.96 7.83
C GLU A 348 -7.58 -22.02 6.61
N ASP A 349 -6.36 -21.82 6.17
CA ASP A 349 -6.03 -21.11 4.95
C ASP A 349 -5.04 -21.96 4.16
N GLU A 350 -5.53 -22.67 3.13
CA GLU A 350 -4.81 -23.65 2.31
C GLU A 350 -4.07 -24.72 3.13
N ASP A 351 -2.78 -24.51 3.38
CA ASP A 351 -1.91 -25.46 4.10
C ASP A 351 -1.51 -24.95 5.50
N ILE A 352 -2.21 -23.91 5.98
CA ILE A 352 -1.93 -23.26 7.26
C ILE A 352 -3.15 -23.37 8.17
N LEU A 353 -2.95 -23.86 9.39
CA LEU A 353 -3.91 -23.76 10.47
C LEU A 353 -3.59 -22.56 11.34
N ASN A 354 -4.59 -21.71 11.54
CA ASN A 354 -4.47 -20.52 12.38
C ASN A 354 -5.31 -20.71 13.65
N PHE A 355 -4.74 -20.29 14.78
CA PHE A 355 -5.39 -20.32 16.09
C PHE A 355 -5.22 -18.97 16.75
N GLY A 356 -6.31 -18.38 17.26
CA GLY A 356 -6.21 -17.05 17.84
C GLY A 356 -7.34 -16.73 18.83
N TYR A 357 -7.18 -15.65 19.56
CA TYR A 357 -8.18 -15.12 20.45
C TYR A 357 -8.29 -13.60 20.33
N LEU A 358 -9.43 -13.04 20.67
CA LEU A 358 -9.67 -11.60 20.69
C LEU A 358 -9.48 -11.06 22.10
N LYS A 359 -8.70 -10.01 22.25
CA LYS A 359 -8.47 -9.27 23.49
C LYS A 359 -8.93 -7.83 23.30
N MET A 360 -9.61 -7.29 24.31
CA MET A 360 -9.96 -5.87 24.31
C MET A 360 -8.86 -5.07 25.00
N VAL A 361 -8.23 -4.16 24.25
CA VAL A 361 -7.23 -3.21 24.75
C VAL A 361 -7.71 -1.81 24.38
N ASP A 362 -7.88 -0.94 25.36
CA ASP A 362 -8.30 0.47 25.16
C ASP A 362 -9.54 0.67 24.26
N ASN A 363 -10.55 -0.20 24.40
CA ASN A 363 -11.75 -0.26 23.57
C ASN A 363 -11.55 -0.68 22.11
N VAL A 364 -10.38 -1.19 21.75
CA VAL A 364 -10.09 -1.79 20.45
C VAL A 364 -9.97 -3.31 20.61
N SER A 365 -10.51 -4.07 19.67
CA SER A 365 -10.32 -5.53 19.63
C SER A 365 -8.98 -5.83 19.01
N GLU A 366 -8.12 -6.54 19.72
CA GLU A 366 -6.86 -7.07 19.19
C GLU A 366 -7.01 -8.57 18.94
N LEU A 367 -6.57 -9.03 17.75
CA LEU A 367 -6.48 -10.43 17.40
C LEU A 367 -5.05 -10.91 17.64
N HIS A 368 -4.89 -11.81 18.61
CA HIS A 368 -3.64 -12.51 18.87
C HIS A 368 -3.75 -13.92 18.27
N TYR A 369 -2.83 -14.32 17.42
CA TYR A 369 -2.92 -15.63 16.76
C TYR A 369 -1.55 -16.23 16.45
N ILE A 370 -1.54 -17.52 16.26
CA ILE A 370 -0.42 -18.30 15.74
C ILE A 370 -0.83 -18.98 14.45
N SER A 371 0.11 -19.20 13.57
CA SER A 371 -0.05 -19.91 12.31
C SER A 371 0.84 -21.14 12.30
N ILE A 372 0.27 -22.29 11.94
CA ILE A 372 0.96 -23.58 11.92
C ILE A 372 0.81 -24.18 10.53
N GLU A 373 1.95 -24.39 9.84
CA GLU A 373 1.94 -25.05 8.54
C GLU A 373 1.66 -26.54 8.68
N VAL A 374 0.63 -27.01 7.99
CA VAL A 374 0.22 -28.43 7.92
C VAL A 374 0.30 -29.00 6.51
N GLY A 375 0.74 -28.19 5.53
CA GLY A 375 0.96 -28.56 4.15
C GLY A 375 2.12 -29.55 3.94
N LYS A 376 2.39 -29.91 2.70
CA LYS A 376 3.24 -31.05 2.24
C LYS A 376 4.51 -31.31 3.02
#